data_e358b79f588d20a7904a05d48310803e
#
_entry.id   e358b79f588d20a7904a05d48310803e
#
_cell.length_a   1.000
_cell.length_b   1.000
_cell.length_c   1.000
_cell.angle_alpha   90.00
_cell.angle_beta   90.00
_cell.angle_gamma   90.00
#
_symmetry.space_group_name_H-M   'P 1'
#
loop_
_entity.id
_entity.type
_entity.pdbx_description
1 polymer ?
#
loop_
_entity_poly.entity_id
_entity_poly.type
_entity_poly.pdbx_seq_one_letter_code
_entity_poly.pdbx_strand_id
1 'polypeptide(L)'
;YYMPSGMVHAIGGGILLYEIQQSSDVTYRLWDYNRVNAAGEKRPLHIRQSLDVIVPGLKGEIARMPAATDGGVFNLLDVPAFRLDCACVNGECELEPAPHAFRMVTALAGLLLSWQGDAMELKAGDSVLLPASCPPVTLMGVGQALISTPPAIG
;
A
#
# COMPACT_ATOMS: atom_id res chain seq x y z
N TYR A 1 3.79 3.77 -7.40
CA TYR A 1 5.03 4.55 -7.50
C TYR A 1 5.84 4.36 -6.22
N TYR A 2 7.03 3.81 -6.30
CA TYR A 2 7.92 3.66 -5.15
C TYR A 2 8.76 4.93 -4.96
N MET A 3 8.71 5.47 -3.76
CA MET A 3 9.44 6.68 -3.35
C MET A 3 10.42 6.30 -2.24
N PRO A 4 11.71 6.11 -2.55
CA PRO A 4 12.72 5.82 -1.52
C PRO A 4 12.94 7.00 -0.58
N SER A 5 13.36 6.71 0.65
CA SER A 5 13.72 7.76 1.64
C SER A 5 14.75 8.73 1.08
N GLY A 6 14.62 10.02 1.39
CA GLY A 6 15.47 11.08 0.86
C GLY A 6 14.99 11.68 -0.47
N MET A 7 13.93 11.13 -1.05
CA MET A 7 13.29 11.69 -2.24
C MET A 7 12.27 12.76 -1.86
N VAL A 8 12.43 13.96 -2.42
CA VAL A 8 11.44 15.04 -2.24
C VAL A 8 10.21 14.73 -3.09
N HIS A 9 9.07 14.67 -2.45
CA HIS A 9 7.80 14.40 -3.10
C HIS A 9 6.65 15.17 -2.46
N ALA A 10 5.57 15.30 -3.19
CA ALA A 10 4.32 15.88 -2.69
C ALA A 10 3.13 15.32 -3.46
N ILE A 11 1.98 15.23 -2.79
CA ILE A 11 0.73 14.78 -3.38
C ILE A 11 -0.06 16.00 -3.84
N GLY A 12 -0.44 16.01 -5.11
CA GLY A 12 -1.29 17.05 -5.69
C GLY A 12 -2.74 17.02 -5.18
N GLY A 13 -3.48 18.09 -5.44
CA GLY A 13 -4.91 18.13 -5.11
C GLY A 13 -5.75 17.19 -5.99
N GLY A 14 -6.86 16.67 -5.45
CA GLY A 14 -7.82 15.85 -6.20
C GLY A 14 -7.38 14.42 -6.50
N ILE A 15 -6.30 13.94 -5.88
CA ILE A 15 -5.79 12.58 -6.05
C ILE A 15 -6.30 11.69 -4.93
N LEU A 16 -6.95 10.58 -5.27
CA LEU A 16 -7.18 9.45 -4.38
C LEU A 16 -6.01 8.48 -4.54
N LEU A 17 -5.36 8.11 -3.45
CA LEU A 17 -4.23 7.19 -3.47
C LEU A 17 -4.35 6.14 -2.36
N TYR A 18 -3.72 5.02 -2.59
CA TYR A 18 -3.38 4.03 -1.57
C TYR A 18 -1.89 4.18 -1.27
N GLU A 19 -1.54 4.32 -0.01
CA GLU A 19 -0.15 4.51 0.44
C GLU A 19 0.19 3.46 1.49
N ILE A 20 1.31 2.78 1.29
CA ILE A 20 1.97 1.99 2.31
C ILE A 20 3.36 2.57 2.55
N GLN A 21 3.81 2.56 3.78
CA GLN A 21 5.11 3.10 4.11
C GLN A 21 5.80 2.25 5.17
N GLN A 22 7.11 2.38 5.26
CA GLN A 22 7.88 1.86 6.38
C GLN A 22 7.33 2.42 7.69
N SER A 23 7.32 1.60 8.75
CA SER A 23 6.91 2.03 10.09
C SER A 23 7.91 3.03 10.65
N SER A 24 7.72 4.30 10.33
CA SER A 24 8.52 5.43 10.79
C SER A 24 7.62 6.66 10.90
N ASP A 25 7.77 7.42 11.99
CA ASP A 25 7.09 8.68 12.22
C ASP A 25 7.94 9.90 11.79
N VAL A 26 9.14 9.66 11.27
CA VAL A 26 10.04 10.72 10.83
C VAL A 26 9.59 11.29 9.49
N THR A 27 9.02 12.50 9.55
CA THR A 27 8.64 13.26 8.36
C THR A 27 9.25 14.65 8.42
N TYR A 28 10.14 14.96 7.48
CA TYR A 28 10.69 16.30 7.35
C TYR A 28 9.95 17.09 6.27
N ARG A 29 9.33 18.20 6.70
CA ARG A 29 8.46 19.01 5.85
C ARG A 29 9.21 20.19 5.27
N LEU A 30 9.42 20.20 3.94
CA LEU A 30 10.02 21.33 3.22
C LEU A 30 8.99 22.41 2.90
N TRP A 31 7.79 22.01 2.58
CA TRP A 31 6.69 22.87 2.15
C TRP A 31 5.35 22.29 2.59
N ASP A 32 4.38 23.14 2.91
CA ASP A 32 3.05 22.72 3.35
C ASP A 32 1.92 23.52 2.70
N TYR A 33 2.14 24.04 1.51
CA TYR A 33 1.12 24.78 0.73
C TYR A 33 0.46 25.94 1.51
N ASN A 34 1.17 26.50 2.49
CA ASN A 34 0.65 27.52 3.41
C ASN A 34 -0.61 27.08 4.17
N ARG A 35 -0.85 25.79 4.35
CA ARG A 35 -1.99 25.29 5.13
C ARG A 35 -1.90 25.78 6.56
N VAL A 36 -3.08 26.05 7.12
CA VAL A 36 -3.24 26.40 8.55
C VAL A 36 -4.21 25.42 9.20
N ASN A 37 -4.06 25.21 10.49
CA ASN A 37 -5.00 24.45 11.30
C ASN A 37 -6.25 25.30 11.62
N ALA A 38 -7.21 24.77 12.38
CA ALA A 38 -8.43 25.47 12.77
C ALA A 38 -8.15 26.75 13.60
N ALA A 39 -7.00 26.87 14.24
CA ALA A 39 -6.56 28.05 14.97
C ALA A 39 -5.83 29.08 14.09
N GLY A 40 -5.69 28.84 12.78
CA GLY A 40 -4.97 29.72 11.86
C GLY A 40 -3.43 29.56 11.89
N GLU A 41 -2.91 28.54 12.56
CA GLU A 41 -1.47 28.32 12.72
C GLU A 41 -0.93 27.41 11.62
N LYS A 42 0.26 27.75 11.10
CA LYS A 42 0.98 26.91 10.13
C LYS A 42 1.73 25.79 10.84
N ARG A 43 1.80 24.63 10.20
CA ARG A 43 2.66 23.56 10.66
C ARG A 43 4.15 23.95 10.53
N PRO A 44 5.02 23.56 11.46
CA PRO A 44 6.45 23.85 11.35
C PRO A 44 7.06 23.18 10.12
N LEU A 45 7.97 23.89 9.47
CA LEU A 45 8.83 23.34 8.41
C LEU A 45 10.15 22.86 9.02
N HIS A 46 10.71 21.82 8.44
CA HIS A 46 11.97 21.17 8.89
C HIS A 46 13.06 21.35 7.82
N ILE A 47 13.29 22.60 7.39
CA ILE A 47 14.14 22.89 6.24
C ILE A 47 15.56 22.32 6.41
N ARG A 48 16.19 22.55 7.55
CA ARG A 48 17.55 22.08 7.81
C ARG A 48 17.63 20.55 7.82
N GLN A 49 16.77 19.90 8.59
CA GLN A 49 16.72 18.44 8.67
C GLN A 49 16.40 17.82 7.29
N SER A 50 15.56 18.47 6.51
CA SER A 50 15.26 18.03 5.15
C SER A 50 16.50 18.08 4.27
N LEU A 51 17.26 19.18 4.33
CA LEU A 51 18.48 19.35 3.53
C LEU A 51 19.55 18.32 3.90
N ASP A 52 19.61 17.89 5.17
CA ASP A 52 20.57 16.90 5.67
C ASP A 52 20.28 15.47 5.13
N VAL A 53 19.03 15.19 4.71
CA VAL A 53 18.60 13.84 4.28
C VAL A 53 18.22 13.74 2.81
N ILE A 54 18.08 14.85 2.09
CA ILE A 54 17.77 14.84 0.67
C ILE A 54 18.90 14.19 -0.12
N VAL A 55 18.53 13.28 -1.01
CA VAL A 55 19.46 12.68 -1.98
C VAL A 55 19.18 13.30 -3.35
N PRO A 56 19.99 14.26 -3.82
CA PRO A 56 19.78 14.91 -5.10
C PRO A 56 19.83 13.92 -6.28
N GLY A 57 18.88 14.03 -7.17
CA GLY A 57 18.78 13.15 -8.35
C GLY A 57 18.18 11.78 -8.08
N LEU A 58 17.79 11.48 -6.85
CA LEU A 58 17.09 10.24 -6.53
C LEU A 58 15.77 10.17 -7.32
N LYS A 59 15.56 9.04 -7.98
CA LYS A 59 14.34 8.78 -8.76
C LYS A 59 13.55 7.65 -8.12
N GLY A 60 12.24 7.80 -8.13
CA GLY A 60 11.34 6.71 -7.77
C GLY A 60 11.15 5.72 -8.92
N GLU A 61 10.53 4.62 -8.61
CA GLU A 61 10.21 3.56 -9.58
C GLU A 61 8.71 3.47 -9.82
N ILE A 62 8.33 3.22 -11.07
CA ILE A 62 6.93 3.03 -11.46
C ILE A 62 6.69 1.54 -11.62
N ALA A 63 5.91 0.94 -10.72
CA ALA A 63 5.32 -0.36 -10.94
C ALA A 63 4.03 -0.20 -11.75
N ARG A 64 3.86 -1.02 -12.77
CA ARG A 64 2.63 -1.04 -13.56
C ARG A 64 1.68 -2.07 -12.99
N MET A 65 0.43 -1.65 -12.79
CA MET A 65 -0.63 -2.58 -12.43
C MET A 65 -0.89 -3.54 -13.59
N PRO A 66 -0.96 -4.85 -13.35
CA PRO A 66 -1.44 -5.81 -14.36
C PRO A 66 -2.91 -5.54 -14.69
N ALA A 67 -3.41 -6.09 -15.78
CA ALA A 67 -4.84 -6.02 -16.08
C ALA A 67 -5.64 -6.93 -15.14
N ALA A 68 -6.84 -6.52 -14.73
CA ALA A 68 -7.69 -7.36 -13.88
C ALA A 68 -8.01 -8.73 -14.53
N THR A 69 -8.04 -8.77 -15.88
CA THR A 69 -8.28 -9.97 -16.67
C THR A 69 -7.14 -10.99 -16.68
N ASP A 70 -5.93 -10.60 -16.22
CA ASP A 70 -4.76 -11.49 -16.30
C ASP A 70 -4.86 -12.67 -15.34
N GLY A 71 -5.65 -12.53 -14.27
CA GLY A 71 -5.84 -13.57 -13.24
C GLY A 71 -4.57 -13.87 -12.44
N GLY A 72 -4.69 -14.09 -11.13
CA GLY A 72 -3.57 -14.46 -10.28
C GLY A 72 -2.94 -13.32 -9.49
N VAL A 73 -1.81 -13.61 -8.84
CA VAL A 73 -1.09 -12.66 -7.97
C VAL A 73 0.22 -12.24 -8.62
N PHE A 74 0.44 -10.94 -8.75
CA PHE A 74 1.60 -10.34 -9.40
C PHE A 74 2.36 -9.45 -8.41
N ASN A 75 3.67 -9.63 -8.35
CA ASN A 75 4.51 -8.76 -7.54
C ASN A 75 4.63 -7.37 -8.21
N LEU A 76 4.32 -6.33 -7.46
CA LEU A 76 4.49 -4.94 -7.88
C LEU A 76 5.78 -4.33 -7.33
N LEU A 77 6.14 -4.69 -6.10
CA LEU A 77 7.28 -4.13 -5.41
C LEU A 77 7.74 -5.10 -4.32
N ASP A 78 9.05 -5.30 -4.22
CA ASP A 78 9.67 -6.07 -3.14
C ASP A 78 10.90 -5.30 -2.65
N VAL A 79 10.77 -4.67 -1.49
CA VAL A 79 11.80 -3.82 -0.89
C VAL A 79 12.05 -4.25 0.55
N PRO A 80 13.18 -3.89 1.16
CA PRO A 80 13.49 -4.31 2.54
C PRO A 80 12.43 -3.95 3.58
N ALA A 81 11.63 -2.91 3.33
CA ALA A 81 10.62 -2.42 4.27
C ALA A 81 9.26 -3.12 4.15
N PHE A 82 8.90 -3.60 2.97
CA PHE A 82 7.63 -4.28 2.69
C PHE A 82 7.63 -4.91 1.29
N ARG A 83 6.69 -5.82 1.09
CA ARG A 83 6.31 -6.35 -0.22
C ARG A 83 4.91 -5.89 -0.57
N LEU A 84 4.69 -5.54 -1.84
CA LEU A 84 3.38 -5.19 -2.39
C LEU A 84 3.09 -6.07 -3.61
N ASP A 85 2.01 -6.79 -3.54
CA ASP A 85 1.49 -7.60 -4.63
C ASP A 85 0.12 -7.09 -5.08
N CYS A 86 -0.28 -7.44 -6.29
CA CYS A 86 -1.62 -7.22 -6.83
C CYS A 86 -2.27 -8.56 -7.13
N ALA A 87 -3.40 -8.84 -6.50
CA ALA A 87 -4.28 -9.92 -6.91
C ALA A 87 -5.22 -9.40 -8.02
N CYS A 88 -5.15 -10.04 -9.19
CA CYS A 88 -6.05 -9.83 -10.31
C CYS A 88 -7.11 -10.93 -10.28
N VAL A 89 -8.34 -10.57 -9.95
CA VAL A 89 -9.46 -11.49 -9.78
C VAL A 89 -10.30 -11.49 -11.05
N ASN A 90 -10.38 -12.63 -11.70
CA ASN A 90 -11.23 -12.89 -12.86
C ASN A 90 -11.97 -14.21 -12.64
N GLY A 91 -13.03 -14.17 -11.86
CA GLY A 91 -13.69 -15.32 -11.26
C GLY A 91 -13.17 -15.57 -9.86
N GLU A 92 -12.08 -16.30 -9.71
CA GLU A 92 -11.46 -16.66 -8.42
C GLU A 92 -9.96 -16.41 -8.43
N CYS A 93 -9.42 -16.00 -7.28
CA CYS A 93 -7.99 -15.86 -7.05
C CYS A 93 -7.66 -16.34 -5.63
N GLU A 94 -6.98 -17.47 -5.52
CA GLU A 94 -6.54 -18.02 -4.23
C GLU A 94 -5.31 -17.29 -3.71
N LEU A 95 -5.32 -16.97 -2.42
CA LEU A 95 -4.19 -16.40 -1.70
C LEU A 95 -3.63 -17.45 -0.76
N GLU A 96 -2.48 -17.98 -1.12
CA GLU A 96 -1.75 -18.95 -0.30
C GLU A 96 -1.49 -18.41 1.11
N PRO A 97 -1.42 -19.27 2.13
CA PRO A 97 -1.04 -18.86 3.49
C PRO A 97 0.32 -18.15 3.53
N ALA A 98 0.47 -17.22 4.46
CA ALA A 98 1.74 -16.54 4.75
C ALA A 98 2.15 -16.78 6.23
N PRO A 99 2.68 -17.97 6.58
CA PRO A 99 2.83 -18.41 7.98
C PRO A 99 3.85 -17.57 8.77
N HIS A 100 4.63 -16.72 8.14
CA HIS A 100 5.66 -15.91 8.80
C HIS A 100 5.34 -14.41 8.86
N ALA A 101 4.21 -14.00 8.29
CA ALA A 101 3.82 -12.59 8.26
C ALA A 101 2.29 -12.44 8.15
N PHE A 102 1.75 -11.39 8.74
CA PHE A 102 0.40 -10.98 8.40
C PHE A 102 0.38 -10.32 7.03
N ARG A 103 -0.79 -10.23 6.42
CA ARG A 103 -1.01 -9.47 5.18
C ARG A 103 -2.19 -8.53 5.34
N MET A 104 -2.10 -7.37 4.71
CA MET A 104 -3.23 -6.48 4.54
C MET A 104 -3.73 -6.61 3.11
N VAL A 105 -4.98 -6.97 2.91
CA VAL A 105 -5.64 -7.02 1.61
C VAL A 105 -6.56 -5.83 1.50
N THR A 106 -6.33 -4.98 0.47
CA THR A 106 -7.16 -3.81 0.19
C THR A 106 -7.84 -3.98 -1.17
N ALA A 107 -9.15 -4.06 -1.18
CA ALA A 107 -9.93 -4.21 -2.39
C ALA A 107 -9.98 -2.92 -3.21
N LEU A 108 -9.71 -2.98 -4.50
CA LEU A 108 -9.85 -1.87 -5.45
C LEU A 108 -11.19 -1.89 -6.20
N ALA A 109 -11.93 -2.98 -6.06
CA ALA A 109 -13.27 -3.20 -6.61
C ALA A 109 -14.12 -3.96 -5.61
N GLY A 110 -15.40 -4.10 -5.87
CA GLY A 110 -16.26 -5.00 -5.10
C GLY A 110 -15.82 -6.46 -5.31
N LEU A 111 -15.42 -7.14 -4.23
CA LEU A 111 -14.98 -8.54 -4.22
C LEU A 111 -15.62 -9.28 -3.06
N LEU A 112 -15.68 -10.60 -3.13
CA LEU A 112 -16.02 -11.47 -2.02
C LEU A 112 -14.73 -12.15 -1.54
N LEU A 113 -14.42 -12.06 -0.25
CA LEU A 113 -13.35 -12.82 0.40
C LEU A 113 -13.96 -14.01 1.10
N SER A 114 -13.52 -15.24 0.79
CA SER A 114 -14.02 -16.47 1.40
C SER A 114 -12.90 -17.28 2.06
N TRP A 115 -13.25 -18.01 3.15
CA TRP A 115 -12.35 -18.90 3.88
C TRP A 115 -13.17 -19.95 4.66
N GLN A 116 -12.78 -21.21 4.59
CA GLN A 116 -13.33 -22.31 5.41
C GLN A 116 -14.87 -22.35 5.51
N GLY A 117 -15.59 -21.95 4.46
CA GLY A 117 -17.04 -21.92 4.42
C GLY A 117 -17.68 -20.60 4.85
N ASP A 118 -16.89 -19.65 5.37
CA ASP A 118 -17.33 -18.29 5.64
C ASP A 118 -16.97 -17.36 4.47
N ALA A 119 -17.62 -16.21 4.39
CA ALA A 119 -17.33 -15.19 3.40
C ALA A 119 -17.70 -13.79 3.89
N MET A 120 -17.02 -12.78 3.34
CA MET A 120 -17.35 -11.37 3.56
C MET A 120 -17.24 -10.57 2.26
N GLU A 121 -18.16 -9.63 2.09
CA GLU A 121 -18.08 -8.67 1.01
C GLU A 121 -17.06 -7.59 1.31
N LEU A 122 -16.23 -7.26 0.32
CA LEU A 122 -15.30 -6.13 0.33
C LEU A 122 -15.76 -5.12 -0.71
N LYS A 123 -15.94 -3.88 -0.32
CA LYS A 123 -16.16 -2.75 -1.22
C LYS A 123 -14.81 -2.17 -1.64
N ALA A 124 -14.80 -1.43 -2.74
CA ALA A 124 -13.62 -0.67 -3.12
C ALA A 124 -13.17 0.25 -1.98
N GLY A 125 -11.90 0.13 -1.58
CA GLY A 125 -11.30 0.84 -0.44
C GLY A 125 -11.33 0.08 0.89
N ASP A 126 -12.10 -1.00 1.02
CA ASP A 126 -12.07 -1.82 2.23
C ASP A 126 -10.74 -2.55 2.37
N SER A 127 -10.25 -2.61 3.59
CA SER A 127 -9.02 -3.31 3.94
C SER A 127 -9.27 -4.34 5.03
N VAL A 128 -8.71 -5.53 4.87
CA VAL A 128 -8.81 -6.63 5.83
C VAL A 128 -7.44 -7.16 6.19
N LEU A 129 -7.23 -7.41 7.48
CA LEU A 129 -6.01 -8.03 7.99
C LEU A 129 -6.17 -9.55 7.94
N LEU A 130 -5.24 -10.23 7.28
CA LEU A 130 -5.05 -11.67 7.31
C LEU A 130 -3.88 -11.99 8.24
N PRO A 131 -4.11 -12.55 9.43
CA PRO A 131 -3.02 -12.94 10.34
C PRO A 131 -2.15 -14.06 9.74
N ALA A 132 -0.94 -14.25 10.26
CA ALA A 132 -0.04 -15.32 9.79
C ALA A 132 -0.64 -16.74 9.93
N SER A 133 -1.55 -16.94 10.89
CA SER A 133 -2.28 -18.20 11.09
C SER A 133 -3.52 -18.33 10.19
N CYS A 134 -3.79 -17.36 9.32
CA CYS A 134 -4.95 -17.41 8.44
C CYS A 134 -4.85 -18.61 7.49
N PRO A 135 -5.92 -19.40 7.33
CA PRO A 135 -5.97 -20.45 6.30
C PRO A 135 -5.90 -19.84 4.91
N PRO A 136 -5.80 -20.66 3.84
CA PRO A 136 -6.00 -20.18 2.48
C PRO A 136 -7.30 -19.42 2.37
N VAL A 137 -7.27 -18.29 1.67
CA VAL A 137 -8.46 -17.49 1.39
C VAL A 137 -8.61 -17.31 -0.12
N THR A 138 -9.83 -17.17 -0.60
CA THR A 138 -10.12 -16.94 -2.00
C THR A 138 -10.82 -15.60 -2.19
N LEU A 139 -10.28 -14.77 -3.07
CA LEU A 139 -10.96 -13.59 -3.57
C LEU A 139 -11.81 -13.99 -4.79
N MET A 140 -13.06 -13.59 -4.80
CA MET A 140 -14.03 -13.95 -5.85
C MET A 140 -14.64 -12.68 -6.45
N GLY A 141 -14.90 -12.70 -7.75
CA GLY A 141 -15.49 -11.59 -8.50
C GLY A 141 -14.67 -11.18 -9.71
N VAL A 142 -14.77 -9.92 -10.08
CA VAL A 142 -13.94 -9.32 -11.15
C VAL A 142 -13.38 -7.99 -10.67
N GLY A 143 -12.07 -7.90 -10.59
CA GLY A 143 -11.40 -6.70 -10.09
C GLY A 143 -9.98 -6.96 -9.61
N GLN A 144 -9.50 -6.08 -8.76
CA GLN A 144 -8.15 -6.15 -8.22
C GLN A 144 -8.16 -5.89 -6.72
N ALA A 145 -7.18 -6.47 -6.02
CA ALA A 145 -6.86 -6.14 -4.64
C ALA A 145 -5.35 -5.96 -4.48
N LEU A 146 -4.94 -5.04 -3.63
CA LEU A 146 -3.55 -4.88 -3.22
C LEU A 146 -3.28 -5.72 -1.98
N ILE A 147 -2.14 -6.39 -1.96
CA ILE A 147 -1.72 -7.22 -0.84
C ILE A 147 -0.39 -6.67 -0.34
N SER A 148 -0.39 -6.07 0.84
CA SER A 148 0.84 -5.60 1.48
C SER A 148 1.27 -6.58 2.57
N THR A 149 2.57 -6.90 2.58
CA THR A 149 3.18 -7.82 3.52
C THR A 149 4.38 -7.12 4.17
N PRO A 150 4.50 -7.10 5.50
CA PRO A 150 5.70 -6.60 6.18
C PRO A 150 6.92 -7.45 5.82
N PRO A 151 8.14 -6.96 6.08
CA PRO A 151 9.34 -7.78 5.91
C PRO A 151 9.28 -8.99 6.84
N ALA A 152 9.90 -10.09 6.44
CA ALA A 152 10.04 -11.25 7.31
C ALA A 152 10.79 -10.84 8.59
N ILE A 153 10.23 -11.17 9.73
CA ILE A 153 10.92 -11.00 11.02
C ILE A 153 11.94 -12.13 11.09
N GLY A 154 13.22 -11.77 10.98
CA GLY A 154 14.34 -12.69 11.16
C GLY A 154 14.53 -13.11 12.61
#